data_d2f7afb8d831da8299be3cb414aa343b
#
_entry.id   d2f7afb8d831da8299be3cb414aa343b
#
_cell.length_a   1.000
_cell.length_b   1.000
_cell.length_c   1.000
_cell.angle_alpha   90.00
_cell.angle_beta   90.00
_cell.angle_gamma   90.00
#
_symmetry.space_group_name_H-M   'P 1'
#
loop_
_entity.id
_entity.type
_entity.pdbx_description
1 polymer ?
#
loop_
_entity_poly.entity_id
_entity_poly.type
_entity_poly.pdbx_seq_one_letter_code
_entity_poly.pdbx_strand_id
1 'polypeptide(L)'
;MVEAIKVAYIFPGQESHSVGMGLDLYVHYTSAREVFDEVDKTLGFSLSRLCFEGPQEDLKQTANVQPAVLATSVACLRAALEVSNNGLPAPIFVAGHDVGTYAALVAANVLSLSDAARLIRERGRLMNEAGQRTGGGMVSMSGLDIEAFRTIGVSTGVEIAYVDAPDQFTISGSQESLTKARRLAQIKGARRVIPLRVSGPFNSIFMEPAIARLRNTVSDFTFNKPTVPVVANVTAQPLTDLEAIKEELISQIVRPVQWQQSIENMIARGVTTFFEMGPGETLSKLIKRISPGAQTFNISDAQTVSEITKWRRG
;
A
#
# COMPACT_ATOMS: atom_id res chain seq x y z
N MET A 1 1.09 -0.42 -36.56
CA MET A 1 -0.01 -0.38 -35.57
C MET A 1 0.62 0.10 -34.26
N VAL A 2 0.13 1.20 -33.70
CA VAL A 2 0.59 1.63 -32.36
C VAL A 2 0.09 0.57 -31.39
N GLU A 3 0.99 -0.09 -30.68
CA GLU A 3 0.64 -1.10 -29.66
C GLU A 3 -0.17 -0.41 -28.57
N ALA A 4 -1.31 -0.99 -28.21
CA ALA A 4 -2.17 -0.39 -27.19
C ALA A 4 -1.40 -0.27 -25.87
N ILE A 5 -1.39 0.92 -25.27
CA ILE A 5 -0.71 1.16 -23.98
C ILE A 5 -1.34 0.27 -22.93
N LYS A 6 -0.55 -0.61 -22.31
CA LYS A 6 -0.98 -1.45 -21.20
C LYS A 6 -0.66 -0.76 -19.89
N VAL A 7 -1.68 -0.59 -19.08
CA VAL A 7 -1.57 0.16 -17.82
C VAL A 7 -1.82 -0.72 -16.60
N ALA A 8 -1.23 -0.35 -15.47
CA ALA A 8 -1.58 -0.87 -14.15
C ALA A 8 -1.98 0.28 -13.21
N TYR A 9 -2.97 0.03 -12.34
CA TYR A 9 -3.29 0.94 -11.25
C TYR A 9 -2.60 0.45 -9.99
N ILE A 10 -1.91 1.34 -9.30
CA ILE A 10 -1.16 1.04 -8.10
C ILE A 10 -1.59 1.95 -6.95
N PHE A 11 -1.59 1.39 -5.73
CA PHE A 11 -2.09 2.05 -4.54
C PHE A 11 -1.04 2.04 -3.43
N PRO A 12 -0.73 3.20 -2.82
CA PRO A 12 0.35 3.33 -1.86
C PRO A 12 0.03 2.68 -0.51
N GLY A 13 1.08 2.42 0.27
CA GLY A 13 1.05 1.93 1.63
C GLY A 13 0.82 3.03 2.67
N GLN A 14 0.75 2.63 3.94
CA GLN A 14 0.46 3.53 5.07
C GLN A 14 1.50 4.66 5.25
N GLU A 15 2.73 4.48 4.76
CA GLU A 15 3.79 5.49 4.92
C GLU A 15 3.55 6.76 4.11
N SER A 16 2.58 6.73 3.20
CA SER A 16 2.21 7.87 2.35
C SER A 16 1.25 8.86 3.02
N HIS A 17 0.78 8.56 4.25
CA HIS A 17 -0.20 9.39 4.95
C HIS A 17 0.36 10.75 5.38
N SER A 18 -0.50 11.76 5.34
CA SER A 18 -0.24 13.09 5.90
C SER A 18 -1.56 13.75 6.33
N VAL A 19 -1.51 14.60 7.34
CA VAL A 19 -2.66 15.47 7.65
C VAL A 19 -2.90 16.40 6.47
N GLY A 20 -4.15 16.57 6.08
CA GLY A 20 -4.57 17.30 4.89
C GLY A 20 -4.85 16.40 3.69
N MET A 21 -4.44 15.12 3.70
CA MET A 21 -4.65 14.23 2.56
C MET A 21 -6.14 14.08 2.24
N GLY A 22 -6.47 14.23 0.96
CA GLY A 22 -7.82 14.06 0.42
C GLY A 22 -8.79 15.22 0.65
N LEU A 23 -8.42 16.27 1.42
CA LEU A 23 -9.32 17.41 1.68
C LEU A 23 -9.69 18.15 0.40
N ASP A 24 -8.74 18.42 -0.46
CA ASP A 24 -8.96 19.10 -1.73
C ASP A 24 -9.79 18.26 -2.69
N LEU A 25 -9.60 16.94 -2.71
CA LEU A 25 -10.46 16.03 -3.47
C LEU A 25 -11.89 16.05 -2.95
N TYR A 26 -12.07 16.01 -1.63
CA TYR A 26 -13.39 16.10 -0.98
C TYR A 26 -14.13 17.39 -1.35
N VAL A 27 -13.41 18.50 -1.44
CA VAL A 27 -13.99 19.81 -1.79
C VAL A 27 -14.38 19.90 -3.27
N HIS A 28 -13.54 19.37 -4.17
CA HIS A 28 -13.68 19.61 -5.61
C HIS A 28 -14.44 18.52 -6.36
N TYR A 29 -14.49 17.27 -5.87
CA TYR A 29 -15.07 16.14 -6.60
C TYR A 29 -16.17 15.45 -5.80
N THR A 30 -17.36 15.34 -6.41
CA THR A 30 -18.52 14.70 -5.76
C THR A 30 -18.23 13.23 -5.43
N SER A 31 -17.63 12.51 -6.36
CA SER A 31 -17.30 11.10 -6.16
C SER A 31 -16.27 10.86 -5.04
N ALA A 32 -15.32 11.77 -4.85
CA ALA A 32 -14.37 11.70 -3.73
C ALA A 32 -15.06 12.00 -2.39
N ARG A 33 -15.98 12.96 -2.36
CA ARG A 33 -16.80 13.26 -1.16
C ARG A 33 -17.61 12.05 -0.73
N GLU A 34 -18.28 11.40 -1.67
CA GLU A 34 -19.07 10.20 -1.42
C GLU A 34 -18.23 9.08 -0.80
N VAL A 35 -16.95 8.94 -1.21
CA VAL A 35 -16.02 7.96 -0.61
C VAL A 35 -15.80 8.24 0.87
N PHE A 36 -15.46 9.47 1.24
CA PHE A 36 -15.19 9.81 2.64
C PHE A 36 -16.47 9.70 3.49
N ASP A 37 -17.61 10.17 2.98
CA ASP A 37 -18.90 10.09 3.66
C ASP A 37 -19.33 8.62 3.88
N GLU A 38 -19.14 7.74 2.88
CA GLU A 38 -19.40 6.30 3.00
C GLU A 38 -18.51 5.66 4.07
N VAL A 39 -17.23 5.98 4.09
CA VAL A 39 -16.28 5.42 5.06
C VAL A 39 -16.59 5.93 6.47
N ASP A 40 -16.87 7.21 6.67
CA ASP A 40 -17.26 7.78 7.97
C ASP A 40 -18.52 7.09 8.51
N LYS A 41 -19.54 6.97 7.67
CA LYS A 41 -20.78 6.26 8.03
C LYS A 41 -20.52 4.79 8.37
N THR A 42 -19.67 4.11 7.61
CA THR A 42 -19.35 2.70 7.80
C THR A 42 -18.60 2.44 9.09
N LEU A 43 -17.67 3.32 9.44
CA LEU A 43 -16.82 3.17 10.62
C LEU A 43 -17.46 3.77 11.89
N GLY A 44 -18.53 4.58 11.75
CA GLY A 44 -19.25 5.20 12.86
C GLY A 44 -18.50 6.36 13.54
N PHE A 45 -17.51 6.94 12.88
CA PHE A 45 -16.80 8.14 13.33
C PHE A 45 -16.21 8.89 12.12
N SER A 46 -15.88 10.19 12.31
CA SER A 46 -15.34 11.02 11.23
C SER A 46 -13.86 10.74 10.97
N LEU A 47 -13.56 9.70 10.19
CA LEU A 47 -12.22 9.42 9.68
C LEU A 47 -11.76 10.53 8.73
N SER A 48 -12.69 11.07 7.93
CA SER A 48 -12.45 12.21 7.04
C SER A 48 -11.87 13.39 7.78
N ARG A 49 -12.46 13.79 8.91
CA ARG A 49 -11.94 14.88 9.73
C ARG A 49 -10.53 14.59 10.25
N LEU A 50 -10.26 13.35 10.64
CA LEU A 50 -8.93 12.93 11.07
C LEU A 50 -7.91 13.02 9.93
N CYS A 51 -8.29 12.67 8.69
CA CYS A 51 -7.45 12.84 7.51
C CYS A 51 -7.17 14.32 7.23
N PHE A 52 -8.18 15.17 7.32
CA PHE A 52 -8.11 16.57 6.89
C PHE A 52 -7.46 17.49 7.92
N GLU A 53 -7.79 17.32 9.19
CA GLU A 53 -7.43 18.21 10.28
C GLU A 53 -6.46 17.58 11.30
N GLY A 54 -6.33 16.24 11.31
CA GLY A 54 -5.54 15.54 12.31
C GLY A 54 -6.23 15.45 13.69
N PRO A 55 -5.50 15.32 14.78
CA PRO A 55 -4.04 15.49 14.89
C PRO A 55 -3.23 14.34 14.28
N GLN A 56 -1.98 14.63 13.89
CA GLN A 56 -1.07 13.65 13.28
C GLN A 56 -0.87 12.41 14.16
N GLU A 57 -0.82 12.59 15.49
CA GLU A 57 -0.61 11.50 16.45
C GLU A 57 -1.76 10.48 16.44
N ASP A 58 -2.98 10.93 16.23
CA ASP A 58 -4.15 10.06 16.12
C ASP A 58 -4.25 9.42 14.72
N LEU A 59 -3.96 10.19 13.68
CA LEU A 59 -3.97 9.69 12.31
C LEU A 59 -2.96 8.56 12.10
N LYS A 60 -1.74 8.65 12.67
CA LYS A 60 -0.68 7.64 12.51
C LYS A 60 -0.96 6.32 13.25
N GLN A 61 -1.96 6.27 14.15
CA GLN A 61 -2.35 5.03 14.80
C GLN A 61 -2.76 4.00 13.76
N THR A 62 -2.22 2.79 13.86
CA THR A 62 -2.38 1.76 12.81
C THR A 62 -3.84 1.49 12.45
N ALA A 63 -4.74 1.50 13.43
CA ALA A 63 -6.18 1.31 13.24
C ALA A 63 -6.85 2.49 12.51
N ASN A 64 -6.24 3.66 12.46
CA ASN A 64 -6.76 4.85 11.79
C ASN A 64 -6.08 5.07 10.44
N VAL A 65 -4.75 4.95 10.38
CA VAL A 65 -3.99 5.25 9.16
C VAL A 65 -4.32 4.30 8.01
N GLN A 66 -4.57 3.03 8.31
CA GLN A 66 -4.89 2.05 7.27
C GLN A 66 -6.20 2.37 6.53
N PRO A 67 -7.36 2.56 7.21
CA PRO A 67 -8.57 2.97 6.52
C PRO A 67 -8.48 4.40 5.94
N ALA A 68 -7.66 5.30 6.50
CA ALA A 68 -7.44 6.64 5.98
C ALA A 68 -6.74 6.62 4.61
N VAL A 69 -5.69 5.81 4.46
CA VAL A 69 -5.01 5.61 3.17
C VAL A 69 -5.92 4.92 2.16
N LEU A 70 -6.72 3.93 2.58
CA LEU A 70 -7.74 3.31 1.73
C LEU A 70 -8.72 4.35 1.19
N ALA A 71 -9.35 5.14 2.07
CA ALA A 71 -10.34 6.14 1.69
C ALA A 71 -9.75 7.16 0.70
N THR A 72 -8.56 7.69 1.00
CA THR A 72 -7.88 8.65 0.13
C THR A 72 -7.53 8.03 -1.23
N SER A 73 -7.03 6.79 -1.26
CA SER A 73 -6.68 6.10 -2.50
C SER A 73 -7.90 5.84 -3.38
N VAL A 74 -9.02 5.41 -2.78
CA VAL A 74 -10.28 5.21 -3.53
C VAL A 74 -10.88 6.54 -3.97
N ALA A 75 -10.75 7.62 -3.16
CA ALA A 75 -11.17 8.96 -3.54
C ALA A 75 -10.38 9.46 -4.76
N CYS A 76 -9.06 9.26 -4.81
CA CYS A 76 -8.23 9.57 -5.97
C CYS A 76 -8.69 8.83 -7.23
N LEU A 77 -8.96 7.52 -7.10
CA LEU A 77 -9.46 6.70 -8.20
C LEU A 77 -10.80 7.21 -8.72
N ARG A 78 -11.78 7.44 -7.83
CA ARG A 78 -13.13 7.87 -8.22
C ARG A 78 -13.13 9.27 -8.81
N ALA A 79 -12.36 10.21 -8.26
CA ALA A 79 -12.20 11.55 -8.83
C ALA A 79 -11.57 11.50 -10.23
N ALA A 80 -10.55 10.66 -10.44
CA ALA A 80 -9.94 10.48 -11.75
C ALA A 80 -10.92 9.88 -12.78
N LEU A 81 -11.76 8.93 -12.38
CA LEU A 81 -12.81 8.37 -13.23
C LEU A 81 -13.91 9.41 -13.55
N GLU A 82 -14.32 10.23 -12.58
CA GLU A 82 -15.29 11.32 -12.74
C GLU A 82 -14.79 12.31 -13.81
N VAL A 83 -13.59 12.86 -13.63
CA VAL A 83 -13.02 13.86 -14.53
C VAL A 83 -12.78 13.32 -15.94
N SER A 84 -12.39 12.06 -16.06
CA SER A 84 -12.14 11.41 -17.34
C SER A 84 -13.40 10.91 -18.04
N ASN A 85 -14.61 11.05 -17.45
CA ASN A 85 -15.84 10.39 -17.89
C ASN A 85 -15.64 8.88 -18.11
N ASN A 86 -15.03 8.19 -17.14
CA ASN A 86 -14.65 6.79 -17.22
C ASN A 86 -13.70 6.45 -18.37
N GLY A 87 -12.95 7.43 -18.86
CA GLY A 87 -12.07 7.26 -20.01
C GLY A 87 -10.60 7.06 -19.66
N LEU A 88 -10.27 6.80 -18.40
CA LEU A 88 -8.95 6.24 -18.07
C LEU A 88 -8.78 4.90 -18.81
N PRO A 89 -7.56 4.59 -19.30
CA PRO A 89 -7.31 3.28 -19.91
C PRO A 89 -7.55 2.20 -18.87
N ALA A 90 -8.36 1.19 -19.22
CA ALA A 90 -8.63 0.08 -18.32
C ALA A 90 -7.33 -0.63 -17.90
N PRO A 91 -7.09 -0.86 -16.62
CA PRO A 91 -5.87 -1.51 -16.17
C PRO A 91 -5.91 -3.01 -16.52
N ILE A 92 -4.74 -3.57 -16.89
CA ILE A 92 -4.59 -5.02 -17.04
C ILE A 92 -4.18 -5.69 -15.72
N PHE A 93 -3.72 -4.91 -14.75
CA PHE A 93 -3.45 -5.31 -13.37
C PHE A 93 -3.77 -4.17 -12.41
N VAL A 94 -4.15 -4.55 -11.20
CA VAL A 94 -4.13 -3.65 -10.04
C VAL A 94 -3.19 -4.20 -8.98
N ALA A 95 -2.48 -3.32 -8.28
CA ALA A 95 -1.58 -3.71 -7.21
C ALA A 95 -1.60 -2.68 -6.08
N GLY A 96 -1.46 -3.13 -4.85
CA GLY A 96 -1.28 -2.24 -3.71
C GLY A 96 -0.02 -2.61 -2.93
N HIS A 97 0.66 -1.62 -2.40
CA HIS A 97 1.77 -1.85 -1.49
C HIS A 97 1.21 -1.99 -0.06
N ASP A 98 1.34 -3.14 0.55
CA ASP A 98 0.83 -3.45 1.90
C ASP A 98 -0.67 -3.08 2.03
N VAL A 99 -1.04 -2.06 2.81
CA VAL A 99 -2.43 -1.61 2.98
C VAL A 99 -3.09 -1.18 1.67
N GLY A 100 -2.32 -0.73 0.69
CA GLY A 100 -2.80 -0.39 -0.64
C GLY A 100 -3.49 -1.55 -1.38
N THR A 101 -3.21 -2.80 -0.99
CA THR A 101 -3.91 -3.99 -1.51
C THR A 101 -5.43 -3.87 -1.35
N TYR A 102 -5.91 -3.26 -0.27
CA TYR A 102 -7.36 -3.09 -0.05
C TYR A 102 -7.99 -2.11 -1.04
N ALA A 103 -7.28 -1.04 -1.40
CA ALA A 103 -7.73 -0.14 -2.48
C ALA A 103 -7.69 -0.83 -3.85
N ALA A 104 -6.70 -1.68 -4.10
CA ALA A 104 -6.63 -2.51 -5.31
C ALA A 104 -7.81 -3.50 -5.37
N LEU A 105 -8.23 -4.11 -4.25
CA LEU A 105 -9.39 -4.99 -4.18
C LEU A 105 -10.71 -4.25 -4.46
N VAL A 106 -10.84 -3.01 -3.96
CA VAL A 106 -12.00 -2.15 -4.30
C VAL A 106 -11.98 -1.80 -5.79
N ALA A 107 -10.82 -1.42 -6.35
CA ALA A 107 -10.68 -1.10 -7.77
C ALA A 107 -10.98 -2.30 -8.69
N ALA A 108 -10.69 -3.53 -8.24
CA ALA A 108 -11.00 -4.78 -8.93
C ALA A 108 -12.43 -5.30 -8.67
N ASN A 109 -13.28 -4.56 -7.95
CA ASN A 109 -14.63 -4.97 -7.51
C ASN A 109 -14.66 -6.25 -6.65
N VAL A 110 -13.56 -6.60 -6.00
CA VAL A 110 -13.48 -7.77 -5.11
C VAL A 110 -14.19 -7.51 -3.78
N LEU A 111 -13.99 -6.33 -3.22
CA LEU A 111 -14.65 -5.85 -2.00
C LEU A 111 -15.42 -4.56 -2.28
N SER A 112 -16.54 -4.37 -1.58
CA SER A 112 -17.16 -3.04 -1.48
C SER A 112 -16.23 -2.10 -0.69
N LEU A 113 -16.38 -0.79 -0.88
CA LEU A 113 -15.61 0.19 -0.09
C LEU A 113 -15.91 0.04 1.41
N SER A 114 -17.18 -0.15 1.76
CA SER A 114 -17.62 -0.35 3.14
C SER A 114 -17.00 -1.61 3.77
N ASP A 115 -16.95 -2.73 3.03
CA ASP A 115 -16.34 -3.97 3.54
C ASP A 115 -14.82 -3.83 3.66
N ALA A 116 -14.17 -3.23 2.66
CA ALA A 116 -12.74 -2.94 2.71
C ALA A 116 -12.38 -2.04 3.89
N ALA A 117 -13.18 -1.00 4.17
CA ALA A 117 -12.96 -0.10 5.29
C ALA A 117 -13.08 -0.81 6.66
N ARG A 118 -14.10 -1.66 6.84
CA ARG A 118 -14.26 -2.45 8.07
C ARG A 118 -13.11 -3.45 8.24
N LEU A 119 -12.80 -4.19 7.19
CA LEU A 119 -11.77 -5.23 7.23
C LEU A 119 -10.38 -4.65 7.50
N ILE A 120 -10.00 -3.57 6.80
CA ILE A 120 -8.69 -2.95 6.98
C ILE A 120 -8.54 -2.28 8.36
N ARG A 121 -9.63 -1.73 8.90
CA ARG A 121 -9.63 -1.19 10.26
C ARG A 121 -9.38 -2.29 11.30
N GLU A 122 -10.05 -3.44 11.16
CA GLU A 122 -9.84 -4.58 12.05
C GLU A 122 -8.42 -5.14 11.90
N ARG A 123 -7.91 -5.24 10.65
CA ARG A 123 -6.50 -5.57 10.40
C ARG A 123 -5.56 -4.65 11.19
N GLY A 124 -5.75 -3.34 11.06
CA GLY A 124 -4.92 -2.35 11.77
C GLY A 124 -4.99 -2.49 13.28
N ARG A 125 -6.17 -2.78 13.84
CA ARG A 125 -6.37 -3.02 15.27
C ARG A 125 -5.62 -4.28 15.73
N LEU A 126 -5.76 -5.39 15.00
CA LEU A 126 -5.10 -6.66 15.32
C LEU A 126 -3.57 -6.55 15.23
N MET A 127 -3.06 -5.88 14.21
CA MET A 127 -1.63 -5.64 14.05
C MET A 127 -1.08 -4.73 15.16
N ASN A 128 -1.83 -3.71 15.56
CA ASN A 128 -1.44 -2.84 16.68
C ASN A 128 -1.37 -3.63 18.01
N GLU A 129 -2.37 -4.47 18.30
CA GLU A 129 -2.36 -5.32 19.49
C GLU A 129 -1.16 -6.29 19.50
N ALA A 130 -0.85 -6.92 18.36
CA ALA A 130 0.32 -7.79 18.24
C ALA A 130 1.63 -6.99 18.41
N GLY A 131 1.75 -5.82 17.79
CA GLY A 131 2.92 -4.96 17.88
C GLY A 131 3.22 -4.45 19.29
N GLN A 132 2.18 -4.08 20.07
CA GLN A 132 2.34 -3.64 21.44
C GLN A 132 2.93 -4.74 22.37
N ARG A 133 2.65 -6.01 22.09
CA ARG A 133 3.18 -7.15 22.86
C ARG A 133 4.66 -7.39 22.63
N THR A 134 5.16 -7.03 21.44
CA THR A 134 6.53 -7.34 21.00
C THR A 134 7.52 -6.21 21.23
N GLY A 135 7.05 -4.95 21.37
CA GLY A 135 7.90 -3.78 21.57
C GLY A 135 8.93 -3.54 20.47
N GLY A 136 8.65 -4.00 19.25
CA GLY A 136 9.51 -3.87 18.08
C GLY A 136 9.18 -2.67 17.20
N GLY A 137 9.71 -2.66 15.98
CA GLY A 137 9.49 -1.61 15.00
C GLY A 137 10.03 -1.96 13.62
N MET A 138 10.16 -0.94 12.77
CA MET A 138 10.65 -1.10 11.41
C MET A 138 11.71 -0.03 11.08
N VAL A 139 12.62 -0.39 10.16
CA VAL A 139 13.66 0.51 9.66
C VAL A 139 13.76 0.35 8.15
N SER A 140 13.61 1.46 7.41
CA SER A 140 13.89 1.50 5.98
C SER A 140 15.36 1.78 5.74
N MET A 141 15.98 1.05 4.81
CA MET A 141 17.39 1.15 4.47
C MET A 141 17.58 1.20 2.96
N SER A 142 18.55 1.96 2.49
CA SER A 142 18.90 1.99 1.07
C SER A 142 20.40 2.07 0.83
N GLY A 143 20.81 1.64 -0.38
CA GLY A 143 22.20 1.66 -0.81
C GLY A 143 22.96 0.37 -0.54
N LEU A 144 22.28 -0.71 -0.18
CA LEU A 144 22.82 -2.05 -0.05
C LEU A 144 22.08 -2.99 -0.99
N ASP A 145 22.72 -4.08 -1.41
CA ASP A 145 22.07 -5.15 -2.17
C ASP A 145 21.38 -6.18 -1.27
N ILE A 146 20.61 -7.09 -1.86
CA ILE A 146 19.84 -8.10 -1.14
C ILE A 146 20.72 -9.03 -0.30
N GLU A 147 21.93 -9.35 -0.75
CA GLU A 147 22.84 -10.25 -0.02
C GLU A 147 23.39 -9.59 1.25
N ALA A 148 23.68 -8.28 1.19
CA ALA A 148 24.02 -7.51 2.38
C ALA A 148 22.86 -7.49 3.39
N PHE A 149 21.61 -7.33 2.91
CA PHE A 149 20.43 -7.39 3.78
C PHE A 149 20.21 -8.77 4.39
N ARG A 150 20.36 -9.86 3.63
CA ARG A 150 20.27 -11.23 4.16
C ARG A 150 21.33 -11.46 5.25
N THR A 151 22.57 -11.00 5.00
CA THR A 151 23.65 -11.08 5.99
C THR A 151 23.30 -10.32 7.28
N ILE A 152 22.72 -9.11 7.16
CA ILE A 152 22.25 -8.32 8.30
C ILE A 152 21.16 -9.09 9.05
N GLY A 153 20.17 -9.63 8.35
CA GLY A 153 19.07 -10.40 8.95
C GLY A 153 19.58 -11.58 9.77
N VAL A 154 20.42 -12.43 9.16
CA VAL A 154 21.02 -13.59 9.83
C VAL A 154 21.84 -13.19 11.07
N SER A 155 22.62 -12.10 10.96
CA SER A 155 23.51 -11.66 12.07
C SER A 155 22.80 -10.97 13.21
N THR A 156 21.59 -10.42 13.00
CA THR A 156 20.92 -9.55 13.97
C THR A 156 19.54 -10.05 14.38
N GLY A 157 18.96 -11.03 13.66
CA GLY A 157 17.62 -11.56 13.92
C GLY A 157 16.50 -10.64 13.49
N VAL A 158 16.75 -9.67 12.56
CA VAL A 158 15.69 -8.91 11.91
C VAL A 158 15.18 -9.65 10.68
N GLU A 159 13.93 -9.39 10.32
CA GLU A 159 13.31 -9.93 9.11
C GLU A 159 13.15 -8.83 8.05
N ILE A 160 13.21 -9.21 6.77
CA ILE A 160 12.87 -8.30 5.68
C ILE A 160 11.34 -8.20 5.64
N ALA A 161 10.82 -7.00 5.80
CA ALA A 161 9.39 -6.69 5.70
C ALA A 161 9.00 -6.23 4.29
N TYR A 162 9.83 -5.39 3.64
CA TYR A 162 9.59 -4.93 2.27
C TYR A 162 10.86 -5.07 1.43
N VAL A 163 10.68 -5.54 0.18
CA VAL A 163 11.65 -5.48 -0.90
C VAL A 163 11.13 -4.44 -1.89
N ASP A 164 11.51 -3.18 -1.68
CA ASP A 164 10.90 -2.02 -2.36
C ASP A 164 11.55 -1.72 -3.72
N ALA A 165 12.88 -1.86 -3.83
CA ALA A 165 13.67 -1.63 -5.03
C ALA A 165 15.01 -2.38 -4.90
N PRO A 166 15.83 -2.49 -5.97
CA PRO A 166 17.07 -3.28 -5.97
C PRO A 166 18.05 -2.97 -4.83
N ASP A 167 17.99 -1.74 -4.31
CA ASP A 167 18.84 -1.27 -3.22
C ASP A 167 18.06 -0.61 -2.08
N GLN A 168 16.73 -0.91 -1.96
CA GLN A 168 15.89 -0.39 -0.89
C GLN A 168 15.03 -1.48 -0.27
N PHE A 169 15.16 -1.61 1.04
CA PHE A 169 14.51 -2.63 1.85
C PHE A 169 14.02 -2.02 3.15
N THR A 170 12.95 -2.62 3.69
CA THR A 170 12.49 -2.32 5.04
C THR A 170 12.60 -3.59 5.88
N ILE A 171 13.17 -3.46 7.07
CA ILE A 171 13.33 -4.56 8.03
C ILE A 171 12.43 -4.35 9.23
N SER A 172 11.98 -5.47 9.82
CA SER A 172 11.19 -5.55 11.05
C SER A 172 11.94 -6.34 12.11
N GLY A 173 11.72 -6.00 13.38
CA GLY A 173 12.33 -6.75 14.47
C GLY A 173 12.18 -6.09 15.83
N SER A 174 12.77 -6.72 16.87
CA SER A 174 12.85 -6.12 18.21
C SER A 174 13.71 -4.85 18.19
N GLN A 175 13.53 -3.96 19.16
CA GLN A 175 14.36 -2.74 19.28
C GLN A 175 15.86 -3.05 19.37
N GLU A 176 16.22 -4.14 20.07
CA GLU A 176 17.60 -4.59 20.17
C GLU A 176 18.15 -5.04 18.83
N SER A 177 17.42 -5.91 18.11
CA SER A 177 17.80 -6.41 16.78
C SER A 177 17.91 -5.27 15.78
N LEU A 178 16.96 -4.34 15.77
CA LEU A 178 16.99 -3.16 14.88
C LEU A 178 18.18 -2.23 15.18
N THR A 179 18.57 -2.07 16.46
CA THR A 179 19.74 -1.27 16.83
C THR A 179 21.03 -1.90 16.28
N LYS A 180 21.18 -3.23 16.41
CA LYS A 180 22.32 -3.97 15.83
C LYS A 180 22.32 -3.90 14.29
N ALA A 181 21.16 -4.09 13.67
CA ALA A 181 20.99 -4.06 12.22
C ALA A 181 21.34 -2.68 11.62
N ARG A 182 20.88 -1.60 12.26
CA ARG A 182 21.20 -0.21 11.84
C ARG A 182 22.72 0.04 11.84
N ARG A 183 23.39 -0.34 12.93
CA ARG A 183 24.85 -0.22 13.03
C ARG A 183 25.57 -1.03 11.96
N LEU A 184 25.16 -2.28 11.76
CA LEU A 184 25.77 -3.15 10.75
C LEU A 184 25.54 -2.63 9.33
N ALA A 185 24.34 -2.11 9.03
CA ALA A 185 24.03 -1.49 7.75
C ALA A 185 24.93 -0.27 7.45
N GLN A 186 25.16 0.59 8.44
CA GLN A 186 26.09 1.72 8.32
C GLN A 186 27.52 1.27 8.05
N ILE A 187 28.01 0.25 8.77
CA ILE A 187 29.35 -0.35 8.55
C ILE A 187 29.47 -0.90 7.13
N LYS A 188 28.38 -1.50 6.58
CA LYS A 188 28.34 -2.04 5.22
C LYS A 188 28.14 -0.97 4.13
N GLY A 189 28.02 0.32 4.49
CA GLY A 189 27.94 1.43 3.54
C GLY A 189 26.50 1.79 3.12
N ALA A 190 25.48 1.46 3.91
CA ALA A 190 24.11 1.92 3.64
C ALA A 190 24.07 3.43 3.49
N ARG A 191 23.44 3.93 2.41
CA ARG A 191 23.30 5.37 2.14
C ARG A 191 22.28 6.05 3.06
N ARG A 192 21.21 5.33 3.41
CA ARG A 192 20.16 5.82 4.33
C ARG A 192 19.72 4.69 5.25
N VAL A 193 19.45 5.04 6.52
CA VAL A 193 18.93 4.14 7.55
C VAL A 193 17.92 4.93 8.37
N ILE A 194 16.64 4.74 8.09
CA ILE A 194 15.56 5.58 8.62
C ILE A 194 14.59 4.72 9.45
N PRO A 195 14.52 4.92 10.77
CA PRO A 195 13.47 4.32 11.59
C PRO A 195 12.09 4.81 11.14
N LEU A 196 11.15 3.88 10.94
CA LEU A 196 9.78 4.20 10.59
C LEU A 196 8.96 4.51 11.85
N ARG A 197 8.00 5.44 11.71
CA ARG A 197 7.08 5.82 12.80
C ARG A 197 5.87 4.90 12.83
N VAL A 198 6.11 3.62 13.14
CA VAL A 198 5.08 2.57 13.21
C VAL A 198 4.98 2.01 14.62
N SER A 199 3.82 1.43 14.97
CA SER A 199 3.55 0.92 16.31
C SER A 199 4.02 -0.52 16.56
N GLY A 200 4.69 -1.15 15.59
CA GLY A 200 5.15 -2.54 15.73
C GLY A 200 6.02 -3.04 14.60
N PRO A 201 6.58 -4.25 14.73
CA PRO A 201 7.41 -4.92 13.73
C PRO A 201 6.52 -5.64 12.70
N PHE A 202 5.85 -4.85 11.83
CA PHE A 202 4.91 -5.37 10.84
C PHE A 202 5.58 -6.22 9.76
N ASN A 203 4.77 -7.03 9.04
CA ASN A 203 5.19 -7.92 7.95
C ASN A 203 6.33 -8.86 8.35
N SER A 204 6.21 -9.44 9.53
CA SER A 204 7.17 -10.35 10.14
C SER A 204 6.48 -11.35 11.06
N ILE A 205 7.20 -12.37 11.51
CA ILE A 205 6.70 -13.39 12.42
C ILE A 205 6.08 -12.82 13.72
N PHE A 206 6.47 -11.62 14.11
CA PHE A 206 5.91 -10.93 15.29
C PHE A 206 4.40 -10.63 15.14
N MET A 207 3.85 -10.67 13.92
CA MET A 207 2.42 -10.53 13.68
C MET A 207 1.64 -11.84 13.71
N GLU A 208 2.29 -12.98 13.93
CA GLU A 208 1.64 -14.31 14.02
C GLU A 208 0.43 -14.33 14.99
N PRO A 209 0.48 -13.66 16.17
CA PRO A 209 -0.68 -13.64 17.08
C PRO A 209 -1.95 -13.02 16.49
N ALA A 210 -1.84 -12.23 15.41
CA ALA A 210 -2.98 -11.63 14.73
C ALA A 210 -3.61 -12.57 13.69
N ILE A 211 -2.89 -13.58 13.17
CA ILE A 211 -3.32 -14.41 12.03
C ILE A 211 -4.66 -15.08 12.26
N ALA A 212 -4.83 -15.80 13.36
CA ALA A 212 -6.06 -16.59 13.60
C ALA A 212 -7.30 -15.69 13.62
N ARG A 213 -7.20 -14.52 14.27
CA ARG A 213 -8.30 -13.55 14.33
C ARG A 213 -8.54 -12.87 12.98
N LEU A 214 -7.48 -12.52 12.27
CA LEU A 214 -7.61 -11.94 10.94
C LEU A 214 -8.23 -12.93 9.94
N ARG A 215 -7.87 -14.22 10.02
CA ARG A 215 -8.47 -15.28 9.20
C ARG A 215 -9.97 -15.39 9.45
N ASN A 216 -10.41 -15.41 10.71
CA ASN A 216 -11.83 -15.40 11.06
C ASN A 216 -12.52 -14.12 10.50
N THR A 217 -11.91 -12.96 10.72
CA THR A 217 -12.44 -11.70 10.19
C THR A 217 -12.58 -11.73 8.66
N VAL A 218 -11.57 -12.19 7.93
CA VAL A 218 -11.62 -12.31 6.45
C VAL A 218 -12.76 -13.23 6.01
N SER A 219 -13.04 -14.31 6.74
CA SER A 219 -14.12 -15.23 6.40
C SER A 219 -15.53 -14.66 6.57
N ASP A 220 -15.68 -13.61 7.39
CA ASP A 220 -16.97 -12.95 7.61
C ASP A 220 -17.39 -12.00 6.47
N PHE A 221 -16.49 -11.72 5.52
CA PHE A 221 -16.76 -10.82 4.42
C PHE A 221 -17.04 -11.55 3.10
N THR A 222 -17.87 -10.92 2.27
CA THR A 222 -18.16 -11.41 0.92
C THR A 222 -17.14 -10.86 -0.08
N PHE A 223 -16.46 -11.75 -0.78
CA PHE A 223 -15.53 -11.42 -1.84
C PHE A 223 -16.14 -11.76 -3.19
N ASN A 224 -16.08 -10.83 -4.14
CA ASN A 224 -16.51 -11.03 -5.53
C ASN A 224 -15.32 -11.40 -6.42
N LYS A 225 -15.60 -12.09 -7.52
CA LYS A 225 -14.56 -12.39 -8.51
C LYS A 225 -13.95 -11.10 -9.05
N PRO A 226 -12.62 -10.97 -9.09
CA PRO A 226 -11.98 -9.76 -9.57
C PRO A 226 -12.26 -9.50 -11.05
N THR A 227 -12.59 -8.26 -11.39
CA THR A 227 -12.76 -7.80 -12.78
C THR A 227 -11.43 -7.61 -13.51
N VAL A 228 -10.34 -7.48 -12.75
CA VAL A 228 -8.96 -7.37 -13.21
C VAL A 228 -8.06 -8.08 -12.21
N PRO A 229 -7.02 -8.82 -12.64
CA PRO A 229 -6.12 -9.50 -11.72
C PRO A 229 -5.48 -8.56 -10.70
N VAL A 230 -5.47 -8.99 -9.43
CA VAL A 230 -4.81 -8.28 -8.31
C VAL A 230 -3.43 -8.89 -8.11
N VAL A 231 -2.37 -8.09 -8.12
CA VAL A 231 -1.00 -8.59 -7.89
C VAL A 231 -0.76 -8.74 -6.39
N ALA A 232 -0.39 -9.97 -6.00
CA ALA A 232 -0.09 -10.32 -4.61
C ALA A 232 1.19 -9.66 -4.11
N ASN A 233 1.24 -9.28 -2.85
CA ASN A 233 2.47 -8.77 -2.22
C ASN A 233 3.45 -9.89 -1.86
N VAL A 234 2.94 -11.05 -1.41
CA VAL A 234 3.77 -12.16 -0.93
C VAL A 234 4.45 -12.89 -2.08
N THR A 235 3.69 -13.21 -3.13
CA THR A 235 4.18 -14.01 -4.27
C THR A 235 4.54 -13.17 -5.49
N ALA A 236 4.18 -11.90 -5.52
CA ALA A 236 4.30 -11.01 -6.67
C ALA A 236 3.55 -11.51 -7.93
N GLN A 237 2.64 -12.48 -7.80
CA GLN A 237 1.89 -13.04 -8.93
C GLN A 237 0.47 -12.47 -9.01
N PRO A 238 -0.10 -12.36 -10.22
CA PRO A 238 -1.49 -11.98 -10.41
C PRO A 238 -2.44 -13.04 -9.84
N LEU A 239 -3.41 -12.60 -9.03
CA LEU A 239 -4.45 -13.43 -8.43
C LEU A 239 -5.80 -13.13 -9.08
N THR A 240 -6.55 -14.20 -9.37
CA THR A 240 -7.94 -14.17 -9.85
C THR A 240 -8.84 -15.12 -9.06
N ASP A 241 -8.24 -15.99 -8.26
CA ASP A 241 -8.92 -16.93 -7.38
C ASP A 241 -9.22 -16.30 -6.03
N LEU A 242 -10.43 -16.51 -5.50
CA LEU A 242 -10.89 -15.85 -4.26
C LEU A 242 -10.18 -16.38 -3.02
N GLU A 243 -9.92 -17.67 -2.94
CA GLU A 243 -9.25 -18.25 -1.78
C GLU A 243 -7.77 -17.82 -1.74
N ALA A 244 -7.12 -17.72 -2.92
CA ALA A 244 -5.78 -17.17 -3.03
C ALA A 244 -5.73 -15.69 -2.60
N ILE A 245 -6.75 -14.88 -2.94
CA ILE A 245 -6.85 -13.48 -2.50
C ILE A 245 -7.04 -13.39 -0.98
N LYS A 246 -7.92 -14.21 -0.39
CA LYS A 246 -8.11 -14.24 1.06
C LYS A 246 -6.83 -14.66 1.80
N GLU A 247 -6.15 -15.70 1.31
CA GLU A 247 -4.89 -16.15 1.91
C GLU A 247 -3.76 -15.11 1.77
N GLU A 248 -3.73 -14.36 0.66
CA GLU A 248 -2.83 -13.21 0.50
C GLU A 248 -3.03 -12.18 1.61
N LEU A 249 -4.29 -11.79 1.91
CA LEU A 249 -4.60 -10.81 2.95
C LEU A 249 -4.18 -11.27 4.35
N ILE A 250 -4.22 -12.59 4.59
CA ILE A 250 -3.84 -13.19 5.88
C ILE A 250 -2.32 -13.30 5.97
N SER A 251 -1.68 -13.85 4.95
CA SER A 251 -0.24 -14.10 4.94
C SER A 251 0.59 -12.83 4.85
N GLN A 252 0.06 -11.78 4.22
CA GLN A 252 0.74 -10.49 4.03
C GLN A 252 1.23 -9.86 5.35
N ILE A 253 0.51 -10.04 6.48
CA ILE A 253 0.90 -9.43 7.75
C ILE A 253 2.14 -10.06 8.38
N VAL A 254 2.53 -11.27 7.96
CA VAL A 254 3.70 -12.03 8.47
C VAL A 254 4.75 -12.31 7.40
N ARG A 255 4.54 -11.87 6.17
CA ARG A 255 5.44 -12.12 5.05
C ARG A 255 5.91 -10.81 4.41
N PRO A 256 7.08 -10.83 3.77
CA PRO A 256 7.58 -9.65 3.09
C PRO A 256 6.72 -9.24 1.89
N VAL A 257 6.55 -7.93 1.70
CA VAL A 257 6.02 -7.34 0.48
C VAL A 257 7.10 -7.38 -0.60
N GLN A 258 6.86 -8.11 -1.68
CA GLN A 258 7.77 -8.25 -2.82
C GLN A 258 7.47 -7.18 -3.89
N TRP A 259 7.56 -5.89 -3.51
CA TRP A 259 7.14 -4.81 -4.40
C TRP A 259 7.96 -4.73 -5.68
N GLN A 260 9.29 -4.80 -5.57
CA GLN A 260 10.18 -4.83 -6.74
C GLN A 260 9.74 -5.93 -7.72
N GLN A 261 9.60 -7.15 -7.24
CA GLN A 261 9.21 -8.30 -8.07
C GLN A 261 7.81 -8.13 -8.67
N SER A 262 6.88 -7.50 -7.96
CA SER A 262 5.54 -7.20 -8.46
C SER A 262 5.60 -6.26 -9.66
N ILE A 263 6.40 -5.20 -9.60
CA ILE A 263 6.60 -4.25 -10.70
C ILE A 263 7.29 -4.93 -11.88
N GLU A 264 8.37 -5.68 -11.64
CA GLU A 264 9.10 -6.43 -12.69
C GLU A 264 8.17 -7.43 -13.40
N ASN A 265 7.33 -8.15 -12.65
CA ASN A 265 6.38 -9.11 -13.21
C ASN A 265 5.29 -8.43 -14.06
N MET A 266 4.79 -7.25 -13.66
CA MET A 266 3.83 -6.49 -14.45
C MET A 266 4.46 -5.98 -15.76
N ILE A 267 5.69 -5.47 -15.70
CA ILE A 267 6.45 -5.02 -16.87
C ILE A 267 6.71 -6.19 -17.83
N ALA A 268 7.13 -7.34 -17.32
CA ALA A 268 7.35 -8.55 -18.14
C ALA A 268 6.07 -9.02 -18.86
N ARG A 269 4.88 -8.65 -18.36
CA ARG A 269 3.59 -8.90 -19.00
C ARG A 269 3.11 -7.75 -19.90
N GLY A 270 3.98 -6.77 -20.11
CA GLY A 270 3.80 -5.70 -21.07
C GLY A 270 3.22 -4.40 -20.48
N VAL A 271 3.11 -4.25 -19.16
CA VAL A 271 2.75 -2.96 -18.56
C VAL A 271 3.88 -1.95 -18.84
N THR A 272 3.52 -0.82 -19.41
CA THR A 272 4.45 0.28 -19.71
C THR A 272 4.16 1.53 -18.89
N THR A 273 2.96 1.62 -18.32
CA THR A 273 2.45 2.81 -17.65
C THR A 273 1.75 2.45 -16.34
N PHE A 274 2.11 3.16 -15.29
CA PHE A 274 1.55 2.98 -13.95
C PHE A 274 0.84 4.24 -13.49
N PHE A 275 -0.40 4.10 -13.02
CA PHE A 275 -1.13 5.17 -12.36
C PHE A 275 -1.09 4.93 -10.85
N GLU A 276 -0.35 5.73 -10.10
CA GLU A 276 -0.36 5.71 -8.64
C GLU A 276 -1.51 6.55 -8.13
N MET A 277 -2.47 5.91 -7.47
CA MET A 277 -3.69 6.54 -6.95
C MET A 277 -3.70 6.50 -5.43
N GLY A 278 -3.53 7.66 -4.81
CA GLY A 278 -3.46 7.78 -3.36
C GLY A 278 -2.53 8.88 -2.89
N PRO A 279 -2.38 9.07 -1.58
CA PRO A 279 -1.57 10.16 -1.04
C PRO A 279 -0.08 9.96 -1.37
N GLY A 280 0.60 11.07 -1.71
CA GLY A 280 2.04 11.08 -2.01
C GLY A 280 2.40 10.51 -3.39
N GLU A 281 3.68 10.21 -3.60
CA GLU A 281 4.25 9.75 -4.88
C GLU A 281 5.34 8.66 -4.65
N THR A 282 5.20 7.90 -3.58
CA THR A 282 6.24 6.96 -3.12
C THR A 282 6.45 5.83 -4.12
N LEU A 283 5.37 5.25 -4.65
CA LEU A 283 5.46 4.12 -5.57
C LEU A 283 6.00 4.54 -6.93
N SER A 284 5.63 5.72 -7.42
CA SER A 284 6.19 6.29 -8.65
C SER A 284 7.70 6.44 -8.57
N LYS A 285 8.23 6.90 -7.42
CA LYS A 285 9.67 6.99 -7.17
C LYS A 285 10.34 5.61 -7.12
N LEU A 286 9.71 4.62 -6.52
CA LEU A 286 10.22 3.24 -6.48
C LEU A 286 10.25 2.63 -7.89
N ILE A 287 9.19 2.82 -8.69
CA ILE A 287 9.13 2.31 -10.06
C ILE A 287 10.24 2.90 -10.92
N LYS A 288 10.53 4.19 -10.80
CA LYS A 288 11.64 4.82 -11.54
C LYS A 288 13.01 4.22 -11.17
N ARG A 289 13.16 3.70 -9.96
CA ARG A 289 14.40 2.99 -9.54
C ARG A 289 14.43 1.54 -10.01
N ILE A 290 13.27 0.87 -10.08
CA ILE A 290 13.15 -0.51 -10.58
C ILE A 290 13.30 -0.54 -12.10
N SER A 291 12.58 0.36 -12.78
CA SER A 291 12.54 0.45 -14.24
C SER A 291 12.49 1.91 -14.69
N PRO A 292 13.64 2.55 -14.97
CA PRO A 292 13.69 3.96 -15.38
C PRO A 292 12.88 4.30 -16.63
N GLY A 293 12.64 3.31 -17.52
CA GLY A 293 11.87 3.47 -18.75
C GLY A 293 10.35 3.41 -18.56
N ALA A 294 9.85 2.93 -17.42
CA ALA A 294 8.42 2.88 -17.15
C ALA A 294 7.82 4.28 -16.98
N GLN A 295 6.63 4.50 -17.52
CA GLN A 295 5.89 5.74 -17.31
C GLN A 295 5.08 5.66 -16.00
N THR A 296 5.07 6.76 -15.24
CA THR A 296 4.29 6.86 -14.00
C THR A 296 3.49 8.15 -14.00
N PHE A 297 2.22 8.06 -13.61
CA PHE A 297 1.32 9.18 -13.36
C PHE A 297 0.86 9.12 -11.93
N ASN A 298 1.02 10.20 -11.19
CA ASN A 298 0.58 10.30 -9.81
C ASN A 298 -0.77 11.02 -9.74
N ILE A 299 -1.69 10.46 -8.97
CA ILE A 299 -3.04 10.97 -8.74
C ILE A 299 -3.25 11.03 -7.24
N SER A 300 -2.87 12.17 -6.63
CA SER A 300 -2.83 12.33 -5.18
C SER A 300 -3.68 13.48 -4.64
N ASP A 301 -4.09 14.40 -5.52
CA ASP A 301 -4.76 15.65 -5.18
C ASP A 301 -5.60 16.18 -6.35
N ALA A 302 -6.34 17.27 -6.13
CA ALA A 302 -7.22 17.85 -7.13
C ALA A 302 -6.46 18.38 -8.36
N GLN A 303 -5.23 18.85 -8.19
CA GLN A 303 -4.40 19.31 -9.29
C GLN A 303 -4.03 18.14 -10.21
N THR A 304 -3.48 17.07 -9.65
CA THR A 304 -3.04 15.89 -10.41
C THR A 304 -4.22 15.18 -11.08
N VAL A 305 -5.40 15.14 -10.42
CA VAL A 305 -6.65 14.66 -11.04
C VAL A 305 -7.00 15.49 -12.27
N SER A 306 -6.92 16.82 -12.19
CA SER A 306 -7.24 17.69 -13.33
C SER A 306 -6.31 17.48 -14.54
N GLU A 307 -5.07 17.10 -14.31
CA GLU A 307 -4.05 16.86 -15.34
C GLU A 307 -4.31 15.60 -16.18
N ILE A 308 -5.08 14.63 -15.63
CA ILE A 308 -5.48 13.42 -16.36
C ILE A 308 -6.26 13.74 -17.64
N THR A 309 -7.03 14.84 -17.66
CA THR A 309 -7.75 15.28 -18.85
C THR A 309 -6.83 15.59 -20.01
N LYS A 310 -5.57 15.99 -19.75
CA LYS A 310 -4.55 16.31 -20.75
C LYS A 310 -3.94 15.05 -21.35
N TRP A 311 -3.90 13.95 -20.60
CA TRP A 311 -3.34 12.68 -21.07
C TRP A 311 -4.09 12.09 -22.29
N ARG A 312 -5.38 12.40 -22.44
CA ARG A 312 -6.21 11.99 -23.58
C ARG A 312 -5.92 12.73 -24.91
N ARG A 313 -5.16 13.82 -24.89
CA ARG A 313 -4.97 14.73 -26.04
C ARG A 313 -3.61 14.58 -26.72
N GLY A 314 -2.76 13.68 -26.26
CA GLY A 314 -1.49 13.29 -26.87
C GLY A 314 -1.56 11.88 -27.48
#